data_83656d940b19a8ca4a678df2c518fd8d
#
_entry.id   83656d940b19a8ca4a678df2c518fd8d
#
_cell.length_a   1.000
_cell.length_b   1.000
_cell.length_c   1.000
_cell.angle_alpha   90.00
_cell.angle_beta   90.00
_cell.angle_gamma   90.00
#
_symmetry.space_group_name_H-M   'P 1'
#
loop_
_entity.id
_entity.type
_entity.pdbx_description
1 polymer ?
#
loop_
_entity_poly.entity_id
_entity_poly.type
_entity_poly.pdbx_seq_one_letter_code
_entity_poly.pdbx_strand_id
1 'polypeptide(L)'
;MRQSLFLCGVLLLLLSGCQKHKQTDYSPLDQSGMWASSLDELKKLNVNDKEIAQLAKLKQAGASDDLCLALLKTAHDHQHEFNSADPAIELSRAGYADQQILAVAQSDQIDMLSGEAVTLKLMGLSNPTVQAIIDRRTRGLPTLTSEQIGRLKNTGLSEKQIVELINEGLTPEQAEAQVARREAARNHSNTGFVRVQGRRR
;
A
#
# COMPACT_ATOMS: atom_id res chain seq x y z
N MET A 1 -56.46 -11.39 -54.45
CA MET A 1 -57.45 -12.13 -53.61
C MET A 1 -56.65 -12.97 -52.58
N ARG A 2 -57.12 -12.92 -51.34
CA ARG A 2 -56.72 -13.70 -50.14
C ARG A 2 -55.38 -13.40 -49.52
N GLN A 3 -55.44 -12.45 -48.58
CA GLN A 3 -54.56 -12.29 -47.44
C GLN A 3 -54.66 -13.53 -46.57
N SER A 4 -53.53 -14.06 -46.12
CA SER A 4 -53.46 -14.98 -45.01
C SER A 4 -52.57 -14.38 -43.96
N LEU A 5 -53.21 -13.90 -42.89
CA LEU A 5 -52.58 -13.51 -41.65
C LEU A 5 -51.93 -14.71 -41.01
N PHE A 6 -50.60 -14.70 -40.88
CA PHE A 6 -49.91 -15.56 -39.95
C PHE A 6 -49.65 -14.76 -38.67
N LEU A 7 -50.51 -14.99 -37.72
CA LEU A 7 -50.38 -14.54 -36.33
C LEU A 7 -49.35 -15.49 -35.68
N CYS A 8 -48.07 -15.14 -35.72
CA CYS A 8 -47.02 -15.85 -35.01
C CYS A 8 -46.96 -15.29 -33.60
N GLY A 9 -47.70 -15.95 -32.70
CA GLY A 9 -47.66 -15.62 -31.28
C GLY A 9 -46.29 -15.91 -30.69
N VAL A 10 -45.48 -14.86 -30.50
CA VAL A 10 -44.27 -14.93 -29.72
C VAL A 10 -44.66 -15.00 -28.26
N LEU A 11 -44.80 -16.21 -27.75
CA LEU A 11 -44.91 -16.49 -26.32
C LEU A 11 -43.53 -16.27 -25.72
N LEU A 12 -43.22 -15.04 -25.36
CA LEU A 12 -42.08 -14.69 -24.53
C LEU A 12 -42.31 -15.27 -23.14
N LEU A 13 -41.85 -16.50 -22.94
CA LEU A 13 -41.64 -17.07 -21.62
C LEU A 13 -40.60 -16.19 -20.89
N LEU A 14 -41.11 -15.22 -20.15
CA LEU A 14 -40.40 -14.56 -19.09
C LEU A 14 -40.06 -15.61 -18.02
N LEU A 15 -39.02 -16.36 -18.28
CA LEU A 15 -38.32 -17.10 -17.24
C LEU A 15 -37.59 -16.02 -16.39
N SER A 16 -38.39 -15.37 -15.55
CA SER A 16 -37.89 -14.63 -14.40
C SER A 16 -37.26 -15.68 -13.48
N GLY A 17 -36.04 -16.09 -13.84
CA GLY A 17 -35.19 -16.81 -12.93
C GLY A 17 -35.01 -15.90 -11.71
N CYS A 18 -35.74 -16.18 -10.63
CA CYS A 18 -35.41 -15.70 -9.30
C CYS A 18 -33.98 -16.17 -9.01
N GLN A 19 -33.00 -15.45 -9.50
CA GLN A 19 -31.69 -15.50 -8.88
C GLN A 19 -31.93 -15.10 -7.44
N LYS A 20 -31.93 -16.09 -6.53
CA LYS A 20 -31.81 -15.81 -5.11
C LYS A 20 -30.55 -14.99 -5.00
N HIS A 21 -30.69 -13.66 -4.86
CA HIS A 21 -29.59 -12.82 -4.46
C HIS A 21 -29.07 -13.42 -3.16
N LYS A 22 -27.90 -14.05 -3.25
CA LYS A 22 -27.23 -14.57 -2.06
C LYS A 22 -27.00 -13.36 -1.18
N GLN A 23 -27.72 -13.30 -0.07
CA GLN A 23 -27.59 -12.20 0.86
C GLN A 23 -26.18 -12.23 1.40
N THR A 24 -25.42 -11.14 1.24
CA THR A 24 -24.07 -11.00 1.76
C THR A 24 -24.08 -11.18 3.28
N ASP A 25 -23.19 -12.02 3.79
CA ASP A 25 -23.07 -12.30 5.23
C ASP A 25 -22.13 -11.28 5.88
N TYR A 26 -22.69 -10.42 6.72
CA TYR A 26 -21.96 -9.41 7.50
C TYR A 26 -21.51 -9.89 8.89
N SER A 27 -21.84 -11.12 9.28
CA SER A 27 -21.48 -11.68 10.60
C SER A 27 -19.98 -11.60 10.92
N PRO A 28 -19.04 -11.78 9.97
CA PRO A 28 -17.62 -11.67 10.27
C PRO A 28 -17.20 -10.26 10.73
N LEU A 29 -17.84 -9.21 10.21
CA LEU A 29 -17.58 -7.83 10.61
C LEU A 29 -18.17 -7.49 11.96
N ASP A 30 -19.39 -7.94 12.25
CA ASP A 30 -20.02 -7.81 13.56
C ASP A 30 -19.15 -8.49 14.65
N GLN A 31 -18.71 -9.73 14.38
CA GLN A 31 -17.83 -10.47 15.29
C GLN A 31 -16.45 -9.81 15.47
N SER A 32 -15.95 -9.06 14.49
CA SER A 32 -14.72 -8.29 14.59
C SER A 32 -14.88 -6.93 15.27
N GLY A 33 -16.10 -6.60 15.76
CA GLY A 33 -16.39 -5.40 16.51
C GLY A 33 -16.63 -4.16 15.66
N MET A 34 -17.09 -4.33 14.41
CA MET A 34 -17.53 -3.20 13.60
C MET A 34 -18.88 -2.67 14.12
N TRP A 35 -19.01 -1.35 14.20
CA TRP A 35 -20.21 -0.68 14.71
C TRP A 35 -21.39 -0.86 13.76
N ALA A 36 -22.60 -0.94 14.32
CA ALA A 36 -23.83 -1.12 13.55
C ALA A 36 -24.03 -0.04 12.46
N SER A 37 -23.68 1.22 12.78
CA SER A 37 -23.73 2.32 11.81
C SER A 37 -22.81 2.10 10.60
N SER A 38 -21.61 1.55 10.81
CA SER A 38 -20.65 1.24 9.76
C SER A 38 -21.11 0.06 8.92
N LEU A 39 -21.73 -0.96 9.54
CA LEU A 39 -22.38 -2.07 8.83
C LEU A 39 -23.52 -1.59 7.93
N ASP A 40 -24.31 -0.61 8.38
CA ASP A 40 -25.39 -0.06 7.58
C ASP A 40 -24.89 0.76 6.38
N GLU A 41 -23.72 1.40 6.49
CA GLU A 41 -23.04 2.01 5.34
C GLU A 41 -22.54 0.96 4.35
N LEU A 42 -21.90 -0.12 4.82
CA LEU A 42 -21.43 -1.21 3.96
C LEU A 42 -22.56 -1.85 3.15
N LYS A 43 -23.73 -2.06 3.77
CA LYS A 43 -24.92 -2.60 3.06
C LYS A 43 -25.34 -1.74 1.88
N LYS A 44 -25.09 -0.42 1.89
CA LYS A 44 -25.39 0.50 0.78
C LYS A 44 -24.36 0.43 -0.35
N LEU A 45 -23.16 -0.09 -0.08
CA LEU A 45 -22.05 -0.16 -1.04
C LEU A 45 -22.02 -1.45 -1.88
N ASN A 46 -23.01 -2.33 -1.75
CA ASN A 46 -23.09 -3.63 -2.47
C ASN A 46 -21.82 -4.50 -2.32
N VAL A 47 -21.30 -4.58 -1.11
CA VAL A 47 -20.08 -5.31 -0.77
C VAL A 47 -20.30 -6.81 -0.96
N ASN A 48 -19.34 -7.51 -1.54
CA ASN A 48 -19.38 -8.95 -1.72
C ASN A 48 -18.72 -9.72 -0.54
N ASP A 49 -18.95 -11.05 -0.48
CA ASP A 49 -18.45 -11.90 0.61
C ASP A 49 -16.92 -11.88 0.73
N LYS A 50 -16.17 -11.68 -0.38
CA LYS A 50 -14.70 -11.59 -0.36
C LYS A 50 -14.22 -10.30 0.29
N GLU A 51 -14.83 -9.19 -0.07
CA GLU A 51 -14.54 -7.88 0.52
C GLU A 51 -14.86 -7.87 2.01
N ILE A 52 -16.00 -8.48 2.42
CA ILE A 52 -16.33 -8.66 3.84
C ILE A 52 -15.21 -9.40 4.58
N ALA A 53 -14.68 -10.47 4.00
CA ALA A 53 -13.60 -11.24 4.62
C ALA A 53 -12.31 -10.40 4.78
N GLN A 54 -11.97 -9.57 3.78
CA GLN A 54 -10.82 -8.67 3.86
C GLN A 54 -11.02 -7.55 4.89
N LEU A 55 -12.21 -6.95 4.93
CA LEU A 55 -12.55 -5.94 5.93
C LEU A 55 -12.53 -6.51 7.35
N ALA A 56 -13.02 -7.74 7.55
CA ALA A 56 -12.94 -8.42 8.84
C ALA A 56 -11.48 -8.67 9.27
N LYS A 57 -10.61 -9.07 8.32
CA LYS A 57 -9.17 -9.23 8.56
C LYS A 57 -8.53 -7.90 8.97
N LEU A 58 -8.90 -6.81 8.30
CA LEU A 58 -8.40 -5.46 8.60
C LEU A 58 -8.85 -5.02 10.00
N LYS A 59 -10.13 -5.26 10.37
CA LYS A 59 -10.66 -5.00 11.70
C LYS A 59 -9.93 -5.79 12.79
N GLN A 60 -9.70 -7.09 12.56
CA GLN A 60 -8.94 -7.94 13.47
C GLN A 60 -7.51 -7.47 13.67
N ALA A 61 -6.92 -6.79 12.68
CA ALA A 61 -5.62 -6.14 12.80
C ALA A 61 -5.65 -4.80 13.55
N GLY A 62 -6.83 -4.33 13.97
CA GLY A 62 -7.00 -3.12 14.79
C GLY A 62 -7.35 -1.86 14.00
N ALA A 63 -7.68 -1.96 12.73
CA ALA A 63 -8.10 -0.81 11.94
C ALA A 63 -9.41 -0.20 12.45
N SER A 64 -9.55 1.12 12.32
CA SER A 64 -10.81 1.80 12.60
C SER A 64 -11.89 1.46 11.57
N ASP A 65 -13.16 1.63 11.94
CA ASP A 65 -14.27 1.46 11.01
C ASP A 65 -14.18 2.47 9.86
N ASP A 66 -13.77 3.70 10.17
CA ASP A 66 -13.60 4.76 9.19
C ASP A 66 -12.54 4.39 8.13
N LEU A 67 -11.41 3.81 8.57
CA LEU A 67 -10.40 3.32 7.62
C LEU A 67 -10.93 2.19 6.74
N CYS A 68 -11.65 1.22 7.32
CA CYS A 68 -12.26 0.12 6.57
C CYS A 68 -13.21 0.63 5.48
N LEU A 69 -14.11 1.55 5.85
CA LEU A 69 -15.05 2.16 4.91
C LEU A 69 -14.35 3.00 3.84
N ALA A 70 -13.34 3.77 4.23
CA ALA A 70 -12.60 4.63 3.31
C ALA A 70 -11.79 3.82 2.30
N LEU A 71 -11.11 2.74 2.71
CA LEU A 71 -10.36 1.87 1.81
C LEU A 71 -11.27 1.16 0.80
N LEU A 72 -12.41 0.64 1.27
CA LEU A 72 -13.40 0.03 0.38
C LEU A 72 -13.91 1.04 -0.66
N LYS A 73 -14.32 2.24 -0.22
CA LYS A 73 -14.77 3.31 -1.12
C LYS A 73 -13.69 3.68 -2.13
N THR A 74 -12.45 3.83 -1.68
CA THR A 74 -11.30 4.13 -2.57
C THR A 74 -11.10 3.03 -3.62
N ALA A 75 -11.19 1.76 -3.24
CA ALA A 75 -11.09 0.65 -4.21
C ALA A 75 -12.22 0.71 -5.24
N HIS A 76 -13.46 0.93 -4.81
CA HIS A 76 -14.61 1.06 -5.71
C HIS A 76 -14.51 2.30 -6.62
N ASP A 77 -14.01 3.43 -6.11
CA ASP A 77 -13.77 4.65 -6.91
C ASP A 77 -12.73 4.40 -8.01
N HIS A 78 -11.74 3.57 -7.75
CA HIS A 78 -10.75 3.10 -8.74
C HIS A 78 -11.28 1.93 -9.60
N GLN A 79 -12.55 1.54 -9.46
CA GLN A 79 -13.18 0.42 -10.18
C GLN A 79 -12.53 -0.94 -9.89
N HIS A 80 -11.99 -1.12 -8.70
CA HIS A 80 -11.39 -2.36 -8.22
C HIS A 80 -12.23 -2.95 -7.08
N GLU A 81 -12.19 -4.28 -6.93
CA GLU A 81 -12.64 -4.93 -5.72
C GLU A 81 -11.60 -4.74 -4.61
N PHE A 82 -12.04 -4.60 -3.36
CA PHE A 82 -11.14 -4.61 -2.21
C PHE A 82 -10.63 -6.03 -1.93
N ASN A 83 -9.58 -6.42 -2.64
CA ASN A 83 -9.10 -7.80 -2.72
C ASN A 83 -8.18 -8.22 -1.59
N SER A 84 -7.51 -7.27 -0.91
CA SER A 84 -6.52 -7.56 0.12
C SER A 84 -6.46 -6.49 1.20
N ALA A 85 -6.51 -6.93 2.45
CA ALA A 85 -6.26 -6.09 3.62
C ALA A 85 -4.75 -5.98 3.94
N ASP A 86 -3.93 -6.88 3.41
CA ASP A 86 -2.51 -7.00 3.79
C ASP A 86 -1.71 -5.72 3.61
N PRO A 87 -1.81 -4.98 2.49
CA PRO A 87 -1.05 -3.75 2.30
C PRO A 87 -1.33 -2.70 3.38
N ALA A 88 -2.60 -2.52 3.75
CA ALA A 88 -2.98 -1.58 4.81
C ALA A 88 -2.49 -2.05 6.20
N ILE A 89 -2.54 -3.36 6.46
CA ILE A 89 -2.04 -3.96 7.71
C ILE A 89 -0.52 -3.78 7.80
N GLU A 90 0.22 -3.97 6.73
CA GLU A 90 1.67 -3.79 6.69
C GLU A 90 2.08 -2.33 6.93
N LEU A 91 1.39 -1.38 6.31
CA LEU A 91 1.59 0.04 6.57
C LEU A 91 1.28 0.39 8.04
N SER A 92 0.18 -0.11 8.59
CA SER A 92 -0.16 0.07 10.01
C SER A 92 0.95 -0.47 10.93
N ARG A 93 1.48 -1.67 10.66
CA ARG A 93 2.62 -2.25 11.38
C ARG A 93 3.91 -1.43 11.23
N ALA A 94 4.08 -0.75 10.10
CA ALA A 94 5.18 0.20 9.87
C ALA A 94 4.97 1.54 10.59
N GLY A 95 3.85 1.70 11.32
CA GLY A 95 3.54 2.88 12.13
C GLY A 95 2.82 4.00 11.38
N TYR A 96 2.14 3.67 10.28
CA TYR A 96 1.30 4.63 9.56
C TYR A 96 -0.03 4.81 10.30
N ALA A 97 -0.47 6.06 10.43
CA ALA A 97 -1.82 6.38 10.88
C ALA A 97 -2.84 6.15 9.75
N ASP A 98 -4.11 5.97 10.12
CA ASP A 98 -5.22 5.70 9.17
C ASP A 98 -5.25 6.69 7.98
N GLN A 99 -5.06 7.99 8.26
CA GLN A 99 -5.04 9.02 7.20
C GLN A 99 -3.87 8.85 6.21
N GLN A 100 -2.71 8.40 6.68
CA GLN A 100 -1.55 8.15 5.83
C GLN A 100 -1.75 6.88 4.98
N ILE A 101 -2.34 5.82 5.57
CA ILE A 101 -2.71 4.60 4.84
C ILE A 101 -3.70 4.93 3.73
N LEU A 102 -4.71 5.74 4.04
CA LEU A 102 -5.70 6.17 3.05
C LEU A 102 -5.07 7.01 1.93
N ALA A 103 -4.16 7.92 2.25
CA ALA A 103 -3.45 8.71 1.23
C ALA A 103 -2.63 7.83 0.27
N VAL A 104 -1.99 6.77 0.78
CA VAL A 104 -1.29 5.78 -0.05
C VAL A 104 -2.29 5.00 -0.92
N ALA A 105 -3.44 4.59 -0.37
CA ALA A 105 -4.46 3.88 -1.13
C ALA A 105 -5.04 4.75 -2.27
N GLN A 106 -5.29 6.03 -2.00
CA GLN A 106 -5.80 6.99 -2.99
C GLN A 106 -4.83 7.24 -4.16
N SER A 107 -3.53 6.96 -4.00
CA SER A 107 -2.56 7.04 -5.09
C SER A 107 -2.57 5.82 -6.02
N ASP A 108 -3.42 4.83 -5.76
CA ASP A 108 -3.49 3.54 -6.48
C ASP A 108 -2.17 2.74 -6.47
N GLN A 109 -1.34 2.95 -5.47
CA GLN A 109 -0.02 2.33 -5.34
C GLN A 109 0.17 1.56 -4.02
N ILE A 110 -0.92 1.27 -3.31
CA ILE A 110 -0.85 0.74 -1.94
C ILE A 110 -0.08 -0.59 -1.87
N ASP A 111 -0.26 -1.49 -2.84
CA ASP A 111 0.44 -2.78 -2.87
C ASP A 111 1.95 -2.62 -3.01
N MET A 112 2.38 -1.75 -3.92
CA MET A 112 3.80 -1.49 -4.17
C MET A 112 4.45 -0.79 -2.98
N LEU A 113 3.82 0.26 -2.47
CA LEU A 113 4.38 1.11 -1.43
C LEU A 113 4.38 0.44 -0.05
N SER A 114 3.41 -0.45 0.24
CA SER A 114 3.43 -1.26 1.46
C SER A 114 4.61 -2.23 1.48
N GLY A 115 4.85 -2.97 0.39
CA GLY A 115 6.00 -3.87 0.26
C GLY A 115 7.33 -3.13 0.39
N GLU A 116 7.42 -1.91 -0.14
CA GLU A 116 8.59 -1.08 0.04
C GLU A 116 8.77 -0.61 1.48
N ALA A 117 7.70 -0.18 2.16
CA ALA A 117 7.75 0.21 3.56
C ALA A 117 8.29 -0.93 4.43
N VAL A 118 7.83 -2.17 4.20
CA VAL A 118 8.36 -3.37 4.86
C VAL A 118 9.85 -3.54 4.58
N THR A 119 10.29 -3.41 3.33
CA THR A 119 11.70 -3.53 2.94
C THR A 119 12.57 -2.51 3.67
N LEU A 120 12.16 -1.25 3.71
CA LEU A 120 12.86 -0.17 4.42
C LEU A 120 12.92 -0.43 5.94
N LYS A 121 11.86 -0.97 6.52
CA LYS A 121 11.83 -1.40 7.93
C LYS A 121 12.81 -2.53 8.20
N LEU A 122 12.88 -3.54 7.33
CA LEU A 122 13.84 -4.64 7.44
C LEU A 122 15.30 -4.17 7.34
N MET A 123 15.55 -3.06 6.60
CA MET A 123 16.86 -2.39 6.59
C MET A 123 17.14 -1.64 7.91
N GLY A 124 16.21 -1.64 8.88
CA GLY A 124 16.34 -1.02 10.19
C GLY A 124 16.18 0.51 10.15
N LEU A 125 15.38 1.03 9.22
CA LEU A 125 14.99 2.45 9.24
C LEU A 125 13.86 2.68 10.24
N SER A 126 13.88 3.85 10.88
CA SER A 126 12.81 4.28 11.79
C SER A 126 11.50 4.58 11.05
N ASN A 127 10.36 4.48 11.73
CA ASN A 127 9.07 4.80 11.14
C ASN A 127 9.03 6.20 10.50
N PRO A 128 9.51 7.29 11.14
CA PRO A 128 9.50 8.61 10.52
C PRO A 128 10.28 8.67 9.19
N THR A 129 11.42 7.96 9.12
CA THR A 129 12.23 7.91 7.90
C THR A 129 11.52 7.15 6.77
N VAL A 130 10.92 5.99 7.09
CA VAL A 130 10.13 5.22 6.14
C VAL A 130 8.95 6.04 5.63
N GLN A 131 8.19 6.68 6.52
CA GLN A 131 7.07 7.54 6.16
C GLN A 131 7.49 8.67 5.22
N ALA A 132 8.60 9.37 5.51
CA ALA A 132 9.10 10.46 4.66
C ALA A 132 9.42 9.97 3.24
N ILE A 133 9.95 8.76 3.09
CA ILE A 133 10.26 8.15 1.78
C ILE A 133 8.97 7.83 1.03
N ILE A 134 8.07 7.12 1.67
CA ILE A 134 6.81 6.68 1.07
C ILE A 134 5.93 7.88 0.70
N ASP A 135 5.81 8.88 1.57
CA ASP A 135 5.04 10.10 1.30
C ASP A 135 5.54 10.85 0.05
N ARG A 136 6.86 10.85 -0.19
CA ARG A 136 7.40 11.43 -1.42
C ARG A 136 7.02 10.62 -2.65
N ARG A 137 7.06 9.28 -2.55
CA ARG A 137 6.67 8.38 -3.65
C ARG A 137 5.19 8.47 -3.96
N THR A 138 4.34 8.50 -2.95
CA THR A 138 2.90 8.71 -3.11
C THR A 138 2.59 9.99 -3.91
N ARG A 139 3.41 11.02 -3.74
CA ARG A 139 3.31 12.30 -4.48
C ARG A 139 4.04 12.30 -5.82
N GLY A 140 4.64 11.19 -6.25
CA GLY A 140 5.44 11.13 -7.47
C GLY A 140 6.71 11.99 -7.45
N LEU A 141 7.20 12.36 -6.27
CA LEU A 141 8.39 13.19 -6.12
C LEU A 141 9.66 12.33 -6.23
N PRO A 142 10.75 12.87 -6.83
CA PRO A 142 12.04 12.18 -6.88
C PRO A 142 12.51 11.75 -5.49
N THR A 143 13.00 10.51 -5.39
CA THR A 143 13.53 9.95 -4.14
C THR A 143 14.56 8.87 -4.46
N LEU A 144 15.36 8.50 -3.45
CA LEU A 144 16.33 7.41 -3.54
C LEU A 144 15.60 6.06 -3.62
N THR A 145 16.14 5.10 -4.37
CA THR A 145 15.66 3.72 -4.35
C THR A 145 16.01 3.04 -3.02
N SER A 146 15.28 1.98 -2.65
CA SER A 146 15.59 1.21 -1.43
C SER A 146 17.01 0.66 -1.45
N GLU A 147 17.53 0.26 -2.63
CA GLU A 147 18.91 -0.18 -2.81
C GLU A 147 19.90 0.95 -2.52
N GLN A 148 19.71 2.14 -3.09
CA GLN A 148 20.56 3.32 -2.84
C GLN A 148 20.57 3.70 -1.36
N ILE A 149 19.40 3.66 -0.71
CA ILE A 149 19.27 3.91 0.73
C ILE A 149 20.07 2.89 1.53
N GLY A 150 19.97 1.60 1.19
CA GLY A 150 20.73 0.54 1.83
C GLY A 150 22.25 0.74 1.67
N ARG A 151 22.72 1.09 0.48
CA ARG A 151 24.13 1.39 0.20
C ARG A 151 24.61 2.61 1.01
N LEU A 152 23.84 3.71 1.04
CA LEU A 152 24.16 4.89 1.86
C LEU A 152 24.25 4.56 3.35
N LYS A 153 23.30 3.78 3.87
CA LYS A 153 23.34 3.33 5.26
C LYS A 153 24.61 2.51 5.55
N ASN A 154 24.98 1.64 4.63
CA ASN A 154 26.22 0.85 4.73
C ASN A 154 27.49 1.70 4.69
N THR A 155 27.46 2.91 4.11
CA THR A 155 28.58 3.86 4.19
C THR A 155 28.66 4.61 5.51
N GLY A 156 27.72 4.39 6.43
CA GLY A 156 27.67 5.00 7.76
C GLY A 156 26.89 6.29 7.85
N LEU A 157 26.08 6.64 6.82
CA LEU A 157 25.19 7.79 6.92
C LEU A 157 24.12 7.56 7.98
N SER A 158 23.85 8.59 8.77
CA SER A 158 22.71 8.61 9.67
C SER A 158 21.39 8.73 8.90
N GLU A 159 20.29 8.29 9.48
CA GLU A 159 18.96 8.45 8.88
C GLU A 159 18.62 9.90 8.57
N LYS A 160 19.03 10.84 9.44
CA LYS A 160 18.84 12.28 9.21
C LYS A 160 19.50 12.71 7.90
N GLN A 161 20.75 12.32 7.66
CA GLN A 161 21.47 12.64 6.42
C GLN A 161 20.85 11.97 5.19
N ILE A 162 20.31 10.76 5.33
CA ILE A 162 19.58 10.09 4.25
C ILE A 162 18.29 10.87 3.91
N VAL A 163 17.54 11.30 4.92
CA VAL A 163 16.33 12.12 4.72
C VAL A 163 16.66 13.49 4.10
N GLU A 164 17.76 14.12 4.49
CA GLU A 164 18.23 15.35 3.86
C GLU A 164 18.49 15.16 2.36
N LEU A 165 19.22 14.11 1.97
CA LEU A 165 19.48 13.77 0.57
C LEU A 165 18.17 13.48 -0.22
N ILE A 166 17.23 12.78 0.40
CA ILE A 166 15.91 12.53 -0.19
C ILE A 166 15.17 13.84 -0.43
N ASN A 167 15.25 14.78 0.51
CA ASN A 167 14.57 16.07 0.42
C ASN A 167 15.23 17.03 -0.60
N GLU A 168 16.50 16.84 -0.94
CA GLU A 168 17.18 17.58 -2.01
C GLU A 168 16.57 17.29 -3.39
N GLY A 169 15.80 16.21 -3.54
CA GLY A 169 15.11 15.87 -4.79
C GLY A 169 16.08 15.49 -5.92
N LEU A 170 17.12 14.74 -5.60
CA LEU A 170 18.13 14.32 -6.56
C LEU A 170 17.53 13.51 -7.69
N THR A 171 18.04 13.68 -8.92
CA THR A 171 17.75 12.75 -10.01
C THR A 171 18.37 11.38 -9.73
N PRO A 172 17.91 10.29 -10.38
CA PRO A 172 18.52 8.97 -10.21
C PRO A 172 20.03 8.95 -10.43
N GLU A 173 20.53 9.72 -11.44
CA GLU A 173 21.95 9.80 -11.75
C GLU A 173 22.72 10.58 -10.67
N GLN A 174 22.16 11.67 -10.16
CA GLN A 174 22.75 12.43 -9.06
C GLN A 174 22.80 11.62 -7.77
N ALA A 175 21.73 10.87 -7.49
CA ALA A 175 21.67 9.96 -6.36
C ALA A 175 22.77 8.89 -6.45
N GLU A 176 22.94 8.27 -7.62
CA GLU A 176 23.97 7.24 -7.83
C GLU A 176 25.39 7.82 -7.69
N ALA A 177 25.63 9.02 -8.24
CA ALA A 177 26.91 9.71 -8.08
C ALA A 177 27.22 10.03 -6.60
N GLN A 178 26.22 10.40 -5.80
CA GLN A 178 26.37 10.63 -4.36
C GLN A 178 26.71 9.32 -3.62
N VAL A 179 25.99 8.23 -3.92
CA VAL A 179 26.28 6.93 -3.34
C VAL A 179 27.71 6.49 -3.66
N ALA A 180 28.12 6.55 -4.93
CA ALA A 180 29.46 6.15 -5.37
C ALA A 180 30.58 6.97 -4.68
N ARG A 181 30.39 8.29 -4.55
CA ARG A 181 31.35 9.15 -3.83
C ARG A 181 31.52 8.74 -2.37
N ARG A 182 30.40 8.42 -1.68
CA ARG A 182 30.43 8.02 -0.28
C ARG A 182 31.07 6.65 -0.09
N GLU A 183 30.79 5.69 -0.97
CA GLU A 183 31.45 4.39 -0.98
C GLU A 183 32.96 4.50 -1.19
N ALA A 184 33.40 5.31 -2.15
CA ALA A 184 34.81 5.57 -2.40
C ALA A 184 35.51 6.19 -1.17
N ALA A 185 34.91 7.19 -0.53
CA ALA A 185 35.44 7.81 0.67
C ALA A 185 35.61 6.81 1.82
N ARG A 186 34.65 5.92 2.03
CA ARG A 186 34.73 4.87 3.04
C ARG A 186 35.89 3.89 2.77
N ASN A 187 36.04 3.46 1.51
CA ASN A 187 37.09 2.54 1.12
C ASN A 187 38.50 3.12 1.33
N HIS A 188 38.67 4.43 1.05
CA HIS A 188 39.93 5.11 1.32
C HIS A 188 40.25 5.22 2.82
N SER A 189 39.26 5.42 3.67
CA SER A 189 39.43 5.46 5.13
C SER A 189 39.88 4.13 5.69
N ASN A 190 39.31 3.03 5.19
CA ASN A 190 39.65 1.66 5.63
C ASN A 190 41.04 1.22 5.19
N THR A 191 41.50 1.62 4.01
CA THR A 191 42.84 1.29 3.53
C THR A 191 43.96 2.06 4.27
N GLY A 192 43.65 3.27 4.76
CA GLY A 192 44.59 4.05 5.60
C GLY A 192 44.89 3.41 6.94
N PHE A 193 43.91 2.76 7.56
CA PHE A 193 44.08 2.17 8.89
C PHE A 193 44.95 0.90 8.88
N VAL A 194 44.94 0.11 7.80
CA VAL A 194 45.76 -1.12 7.66
C VAL A 194 47.23 -0.78 7.47
N ARG A 195 47.55 0.39 6.91
CA ARG A 195 48.97 0.78 6.64
C ARG A 195 49.74 1.24 7.88
N VAL A 196 49.06 1.67 8.94
CA VAL A 196 49.70 2.17 10.18
C VAL A 196 50.06 1.03 11.14
N GLN A 197 49.34 -0.09 11.12
CA GLN A 197 49.68 -1.23 12.00
C GLN A 197 50.85 -2.09 11.53
N GLY A 198 51.30 -1.97 10.28
CA GLY A 198 52.43 -2.74 9.72
C GLY A 198 53.81 -2.15 10.00
N ARG A 199 53.94 -1.04 10.71
CA ARG A 199 55.24 -0.32 10.91
C ARG A 199 55.78 -0.33 12.36
N ARG A 200 55.31 -1.23 13.21
CA ARG A 200 55.92 -1.44 14.54
C ARG A 200 56.47 -2.87 14.62
N ARG A 201 57.61 -3.08 14.06
CA ARG A 201 58.59 -4.12 14.45
C ARG A 201 59.98 -3.54 14.44
#